data_04bb06895c35a623508fa18a4e19cf8a
#
_entry.id   04bb06895c35a623508fa18a4e19cf8a
#
_cell.length_a   1.000
_cell.length_b   1.000
_cell.length_c   1.000
_cell.angle_alpha   90.00
_cell.angle_beta   90.00
_cell.angle_gamma   90.00
#
_symmetry.space_group_name_H-M   'P 1'
#
loop_
_entity.id
_entity.type
_entity.pdbx_description
1 polymer ?
#
loop_
_entity_poly.entity_id
_entity_poly.type
_entity_poly.pdbx_seq_one_letter_code
_entity_poly.pdbx_strand_id
1 'polypeptide(L)'
;MKRARIGMVAIVALSVATAVFAQAKPDFSGTWAPDAPAMAAPPAGGGGAPGGGGGGGGRGGGGPMTVKQSATELSVETQGRNGAQTRSYKLDGTPTKITMGQMEATATAKWDGNKLVITTKTDQGEQTQTWSLANGVLTIDRTGGRGPSTTTYKKST
;
A
#
# COMPACT_ATOMS: atom_id res chain seq x y z
N MET A 1 -17.72 -53.37 57.32
CA MET A 1 -18.26 -52.12 56.76
C MET A 1 -17.06 -51.29 56.29
N LYS A 2 -16.73 -51.33 54.99
CA LYS A 2 -15.62 -50.54 54.41
C LYS A 2 -16.17 -49.34 53.67
N ARG A 3 -15.89 -48.13 54.18
CA ARG A 3 -16.31 -46.84 53.57
C ARG A 3 -15.26 -46.44 52.51
N ALA A 4 -15.63 -46.53 51.22
CA ALA A 4 -14.85 -46.03 50.13
C ALA A 4 -14.93 -44.49 50.11
N ARG A 5 -13.77 -43.82 50.16
CA ARG A 5 -13.67 -42.35 49.98
C ARG A 5 -13.36 -42.11 48.50
N ILE A 6 -14.35 -41.56 47.80
CA ILE A 6 -14.16 -41.11 46.42
C ILE A 6 -13.49 -39.75 46.47
N GLY A 7 -12.24 -39.70 46.05
CA GLY A 7 -11.51 -38.45 45.87
C GLY A 7 -11.93 -37.77 44.57
N MET A 8 -12.53 -36.57 44.72
CA MET A 8 -12.91 -35.72 43.61
C MET A 8 -11.67 -34.94 43.15
N VAL A 9 -11.14 -35.32 41.98
CA VAL A 9 -10.05 -34.58 41.31
C VAL A 9 -10.69 -33.47 40.50
N ALA A 10 -10.57 -32.24 41.01
CA ALA A 10 -10.98 -31.03 40.27
C ALA A 10 -9.91 -30.68 39.23
N ILE A 11 -10.20 -30.95 37.98
CA ILE A 11 -9.37 -30.48 36.84
C ILE A 11 -9.70 -29.02 36.60
N VAL A 12 -8.83 -28.13 37.04
CA VAL A 12 -8.87 -26.72 36.68
C VAL A 12 -8.32 -26.59 35.25
N ALA A 13 -9.20 -26.48 34.27
CA ALA A 13 -8.85 -26.14 32.90
C ALA A 13 -8.49 -24.65 32.85
N LEU A 14 -7.19 -24.35 32.82
CA LEU A 14 -6.67 -23.01 32.64
C LEU A 14 -6.85 -22.61 31.15
N SER A 15 -7.96 -21.98 30.84
CA SER A 15 -8.20 -21.40 29.49
C SER A 15 -7.29 -20.21 29.29
N VAL A 16 -6.14 -20.39 28.60
CA VAL A 16 -5.31 -19.31 28.12
C VAL A 16 -6.06 -18.64 26.97
N ALA A 17 -6.79 -17.58 27.26
CA ALA A 17 -7.36 -16.70 26.25
C ALA A 17 -6.17 -15.96 25.59
N THR A 18 -5.71 -16.45 24.44
CA THR A 18 -4.82 -15.71 23.58
C THR A 18 -5.62 -14.52 23.04
N ALA A 19 -5.43 -13.35 23.64
CA ALA A 19 -5.90 -12.09 23.08
C ALA A 19 -5.18 -11.91 21.74
N VAL A 20 -5.84 -12.27 20.63
CA VAL A 20 -5.44 -11.87 19.30
C VAL A 20 -5.64 -10.36 19.25
N PHE A 21 -4.59 -9.59 19.51
CA PHE A 21 -4.58 -8.17 19.24
C PHE A 21 -4.77 -8.03 17.73
N ALA A 22 -5.99 -7.74 17.31
CA ALA A 22 -6.26 -7.29 15.97
C ALA A 22 -5.45 -6.01 15.78
N GLN A 23 -4.32 -6.10 15.11
CA GLN A 23 -3.48 -4.95 14.80
C GLN A 23 -4.37 -3.96 14.05
N ALA A 24 -4.52 -2.76 14.62
CA ALA A 24 -5.28 -1.70 13.99
C ALA A 24 -4.70 -1.48 12.59
N LYS A 25 -5.57 -1.57 11.59
CA LYS A 25 -5.18 -1.32 10.21
C LYS A 25 -4.65 0.11 10.09
N PRO A 26 -3.49 0.32 9.46
CA PRO A 26 -2.96 1.66 9.31
C PRO A 26 -3.89 2.55 8.49
N ASP A 27 -3.97 3.82 8.85
CA ASP A 27 -4.72 4.83 8.12
C ASP A 27 -3.78 5.52 7.12
N PHE A 28 -4.01 5.27 5.84
CA PHE A 28 -3.26 5.88 4.75
C PHE A 28 -3.81 7.25 4.32
N SER A 29 -4.85 7.76 4.96
CA SER A 29 -5.44 9.05 4.60
C SER A 29 -4.45 10.20 4.71
N GLY A 30 -4.49 11.10 3.74
CA GLY A 30 -3.67 12.31 3.70
C GLY A 30 -3.11 12.60 2.32
N THR A 31 -2.37 13.69 2.24
CA THR A 31 -1.62 14.06 1.04
C THR A 31 -0.18 13.57 1.18
N TRP A 32 0.30 12.91 0.15
CA TRP A 32 1.59 12.25 0.13
C TRP A 32 2.44 12.78 -1.01
N ALA A 33 3.66 13.21 -0.71
CA ALA A 33 4.67 13.57 -1.69
C ALA A 33 5.71 12.46 -1.79
N PRO A 34 6.18 12.11 -3.00
CA PRO A 34 7.23 11.11 -3.14
C PRO A 34 8.49 11.60 -2.42
N ASP A 35 9.03 10.75 -1.56
CA ASP A 35 10.34 10.95 -0.95
C ASP A 35 11.37 10.49 -1.99
N ALA A 36 11.62 11.34 -2.99
CA ALA A 36 12.67 11.06 -3.93
C ALA A 36 13.97 10.95 -3.15
N PRO A 37 14.74 9.84 -3.27
CA PRO A 37 16.09 9.83 -2.75
C PRO A 37 16.78 11.05 -3.37
N ALA A 38 17.39 11.90 -2.55
CA ALA A 38 18.23 12.97 -3.04
C ALA A 38 19.19 12.32 -4.05
N MET A 39 18.97 12.58 -5.34
CA MET A 39 19.88 12.11 -6.36
C MET A 39 21.24 12.65 -5.93
N ALA A 40 22.13 11.75 -5.58
CA ALA A 40 23.52 12.10 -5.31
C ALA A 40 23.94 12.97 -6.50
N ALA A 41 24.35 14.22 -6.21
CA ALA A 41 24.77 15.14 -7.25
C ALA A 41 25.78 14.41 -8.11
N PRO A 42 25.62 14.40 -9.45
CA PRO A 42 26.61 13.77 -10.32
C PRO A 42 27.95 14.40 -9.98
N PRO A 43 29.04 13.60 -9.92
CA PRO A 43 30.36 14.14 -9.68
C PRO A 43 30.65 15.23 -10.72
N ALA A 44 31.06 16.39 -10.23
CA ALA A 44 31.38 17.55 -11.04
C ALA A 44 32.54 17.18 -11.99
N GLY A 45 32.24 16.89 -13.24
CA GLY A 45 33.22 16.55 -14.25
C GLY A 45 32.57 16.13 -15.56
N GLY A 46 32.23 17.09 -16.43
CA GLY A 46 31.79 16.79 -17.77
C GLY A 46 30.89 17.87 -18.34
N GLY A 47 31.45 18.89 -19.01
CA GLY A 47 30.73 19.92 -19.72
C GLY A 47 29.79 19.36 -20.77
N GLY A 48 28.52 19.70 -20.68
CA GLY A 48 27.50 19.41 -21.66
C GLY A 48 26.40 20.44 -21.54
N ALA A 49 26.11 21.10 -22.63
CA ALA A 49 25.30 22.26 -22.89
C ALA A 49 23.94 22.33 -22.15
N PRO A 50 23.45 23.59 -21.89
CA PRO A 50 22.12 23.82 -21.35
C PRO A 50 21.10 23.71 -22.48
N GLY A 51 20.49 22.57 -22.59
CA GLY A 51 19.44 22.24 -23.55
C GLY A 51 18.22 21.62 -22.91
N GLY A 52 17.13 22.38 -22.87
CA GLY A 52 15.78 21.86 -22.93
C GLY A 52 15.25 21.23 -21.67
N GLY A 53 14.34 21.95 -20.97
CA GLY A 53 13.44 21.45 -19.97
C GLY A 53 12.61 20.26 -20.47
N GLY A 54 13.13 19.06 -20.26
CA GLY A 54 12.44 17.80 -20.44
C GLY A 54 11.94 17.33 -19.09
N GLY A 55 10.64 17.49 -18.85
CA GLY A 55 9.99 16.91 -17.69
C GLY A 55 10.34 15.45 -17.57
N GLY A 56 11.18 15.10 -16.58
CA GLY A 56 11.56 13.76 -16.25
C GLY A 56 10.33 12.94 -15.90
N GLY A 57 9.78 12.26 -16.89
CA GLY A 57 8.88 11.14 -16.71
C GLY A 57 9.66 10.01 -16.06
N GLY A 58 9.90 10.13 -14.75
CA GLY A 58 10.57 9.12 -13.98
C GLY A 58 9.87 7.79 -14.15
N ARG A 59 10.61 6.85 -14.67
CA ARG A 59 10.23 5.45 -14.75
C ARG A 59 9.90 4.99 -13.32
N GLY A 60 8.59 4.88 -12.98
CA GLY A 60 8.11 4.23 -11.75
C GLY A 60 7.92 5.10 -10.52
N GLY A 61 8.30 6.36 -10.51
CA GLY A 61 7.99 7.29 -9.43
C GLY A 61 6.58 7.84 -9.57
N GLY A 62 5.68 7.50 -8.65
CA GLY A 62 4.37 8.15 -8.57
C GLY A 62 4.55 9.63 -8.19
N GLY A 63 3.76 10.52 -8.79
CA GLY A 63 3.65 11.91 -8.38
C GLY A 63 2.99 12.05 -7.01
N PRO A 64 2.77 13.29 -6.54
CA PRO A 64 1.99 13.55 -5.35
C PRO A 64 0.61 12.90 -5.46
N MET A 65 0.11 12.39 -4.34
CA MET A 65 -1.22 11.77 -4.27
C MET A 65 -1.97 12.16 -3.01
N THR A 66 -3.26 12.23 -3.12
CA THR A 66 -4.17 12.37 -1.99
C THR A 66 -4.91 11.07 -1.79
N VAL A 67 -4.84 10.54 -0.57
CA VAL A 67 -5.50 9.30 -0.18
C VAL A 67 -6.62 9.61 0.80
N LYS A 68 -7.78 9.05 0.55
CA LYS A 68 -8.93 9.04 1.48
C LYS A 68 -9.26 7.60 1.79
N GLN A 69 -9.29 7.25 3.05
CA GLN A 69 -9.59 5.91 3.52
C GLN A 69 -10.79 5.91 4.44
N SER A 70 -11.70 4.98 4.19
CA SER A 70 -12.80 4.63 5.10
C SER A 70 -12.63 3.20 5.60
N ALA A 71 -13.57 2.70 6.38
CA ALA A 71 -13.56 1.31 6.82
C ALA A 71 -13.63 0.29 5.67
N THR A 72 -14.25 0.66 4.53
CA THR A 72 -14.58 -0.24 3.42
C THR A 72 -13.96 0.16 2.09
N GLU A 73 -13.44 1.37 1.96
CA GLU A 73 -12.97 1.91 0.69
C GLU A 73 -11.69 2.73 0.86
N LEU A 74 -10.80 2.63 -0.13
CA LEU A 74 -9.63 3.46 -0.31
C LEU A 74 -9.78 4.22 -1.64
N SER A 75 -9.76 5.54 -1.59
CA SER A 75 -9.74 6.40 -2.77
C SER A 75 -8.38 7.09 -2.90
N VAL A 76 -7.77 6.98 -4.06
CA VAL A 76 -6.45 7.53 -4.36
C VAL A 76 -6.57 8.49 -5.53
N GLU A 77 -6.31 9.76 -5.28
CA GLU A 77 -6.25 10.80 -6.29
C GLU A 77 -4.78 11.11 -6.62
N THR A 78 -4.44 11.06 -7.89
CA THR A 78 -3.10 11.37 -8.40
C THR A 78 -3.19 12.45 -9.47
N GLN A 79 -2.24 13.37 -9.49
CA GLN A 79 -2.11 14.35 -10.56
C GLN A 79 -1.32 13.74 -11.70
N GLY A 80 -1.98 13.57 -12.85
CA GLY A 80 -1.36 13.10 -14.09
C GLY A 80 -1.20 14.23 -15.12
N ARG A 81 -0.59 13.95 -16.25
CA ARG A 81 -0.46 14.91 -17.36
C ARG A 81 -1.80 15.34 -17.96
N ASN A 82 -2.81 14.49 -17.83
CA ASN A 82 -4.17 14.70 -18.34
C ASN A 82 -5.14 15.15 -17.23
N GLY A 83 -4.65 15.68 -16.11
CA GLY A 83 -5.43 16.12 -14.97
C GLY A 83 -5.44 15.11 -13.81
N ALA A 84 -6.29 15.40 -12.83
CA ALA A 84 -6.46 14.55 -11.66
C ALA A 84 -7.15 13.23 -12.05
N GLN A 85 -6.61 12.13 -11.56
CA GLN A 85 -7.21 10.80 -11.72
C GLN A 85 -7.50 10.21 -10.35
N THR A 86 -8.74 9.84 -10.11
CA THR A 86 -9.17 9.17 -8.87
C THR A 86 -9.41 7.69 -9.14
N ARG A 87 -8.89 6.85 -8.26
CA ARG A 87 -9.11 5.41 -8.26
C ARG A 87 -9.65 4.99 -6.91
N SER A 88 -10.75 4.27 -6.92
CA SER A 88 -11.36 3.73 -5.71
C SER A 88 -11.19 2.22 -5.65
N TYR A 89 -10.91 1.71 -4.47
CA TYR A 89 -10.69 0.30 -4.19
C TYR A 89 -11.54 -0.12 -2.99
N LYS A 90 -12.28 -1.22 -3.12
CA LYS A 90 -12.98 -1.84 -1.98
C LYS A 90 -11.97 -2.65 -1.16
N LEU A 91 -11.94 -2.41 0.16
CA LEU A 91 -10.97 -3.02 1.08
C LEU A 91 -11.35 -4.43 1.57
N ASP A 92 -12.46 -4.96 1.06
CA ASP A 92 -12.97 -6.31 1.35
C ASP A 92 -12.49 -7.38 0.35
N GLY A 93 -11.67 -6.98 -0.64
CA GLY A 93 -11.20 -7.87 -1.71
C GLY A 93 -12.16 -7.99 -2.89
N THR A 94 -13.30 -7.29 -2.87
CA THR A 94 -14.22 -7.27 -4.01
C THR A 94 -13.57 -6.58 -5.21
N PRO A 95 -13.62 -7.19 -6.42
CA PRO A 95 -13.11 -6.57 -7.63
C PRO A 95 -13.80 -5.23 -7.93
N THR A 96 -13.01 -4.23 -8.22
CA THR A 96 -13.47 -2.88 -8.60
C THR A 96 -12.89 -2.53 -9.96
N LYS A 97 -13.73 -2.01 -10.87
CA LYS A 97 -13.25 -1.44 -12.13
C LYS A 97 -12.59 -0.09 -11.87
N ILE A 98 -11.39 0.08 -12.38
CA ILE A 98 -10.64 1.33 -12.32
C ILE A 98 -10.19 1.76 -13.70
N THR A 99 -10.04 3.05 -13.91
CA THR A 99 -9.49 3.61 -15.15
C THR A 99 -8.03 3.99 -14.94
N MET A 100 -7.16 3.53 -15.84
CA MET A 100 -5.73 3.85 -15.86
C MET A 100 -5.39 4.57 -17.16
N GLY A 101 -5.55 5.88 -17.18
CA GLY A 101 -5.44 6.66 -18.41
C GLY A 101 -6.62 6.39 -19.33
N GLN A 102 -6.40 5.71 -20.45
CA GLN A 102 -7.45 5.29 -21.41
C GLN A 102 -7.77 3.80 -21.33
N MET A 103 -7.16 3.06 -20.40
CA MET A 103 -7.37 1.63 -20.23
C MET A 103 -8.27 1.35 -19.03
N GLU A 104 -9.18 0.40 -19.17
CA GLU A 104 -9.89 -0.17 -18.04
C GLU A 104 -9.07 -1.30 -17.41
N ALA A 105 -9.13 -1.39 -16.10
CA ALA A 105 -8.49 -2.43 -15.33
C ALA A 105 -9.43 -2.91 -14.21
N THR A 106 -9.22 -4.12 -13.75
CA THR A 106 -9.91 -4.63 -12.57
C THR A 106 -8.91 -4.69 -11.43
N ALA A 107 -9.25 -4.06 -10.31
CA ALA A 107 -8.42 -4.06 -9.12
C ALA A 107 -9.13 -4.71 -7.95
N THR A 108 -8.37 -5.43 -7.13
CA THR A 108 -8.80 -5.96 -5.83
C THR A 108 -7.88 -5.42 -4.76
N ALA A 109 -8.44 -5.01 -3.62
CA ALA A 109 -7.64 -4.56 -2.48
C ALA A 109 -8.07 -5.31 -1.22
N LYS A 110 -7.11 -5.89 -0.53
CA LYS A 110 -7.34 -6.63 0.72
C LYS A 110 -6.22 -6.40 1.71
N TRP A 111 -6.55 -6.52 2.97
CA TRP A 111 -5.58 -6.44 4.04
C TRP A 111 -4.82 -7.76 4.20
N ASP A 112 -3.52 -7.66 4.37
CA ASP A 112 -2.61 -8.73 4.80
C ASP A 112 -1.90 -8.24 6.07
N GLY A 113 -2.46 -8.58 7.22
CA GLY A 113 -2.02 -8.02 8.50
C GLY A 113 -2.20 -6.50 8.54
N ASN A 114 -1.11 -5.78 8.68
CA ASN A 114 -1.04 -4.31 8.67
C ASN A 114 -0.63 -3.72 7.32
N LYS A 115 -0.60 -4.53 6.27
CA LYS A 115 -0.32 -4.09 4.90
C LYS A 115 -1.58 -4.17 4.05
N LEU A 116 -1.71 -3.26 3.11
CA LEU A 116 -2.77 -3.31 2.10
C LEU A 116 -2.18 -3.82 0.79
N VAL A 117 -2.72 -4.92 0.28
CA VAL A 117 -2.32 -5.53 -0.99
C VAL A 117 -3.36 -5.19 -2.05
N ILE A 118 -2.94 -4.47 -3.08
CA ILE A 118 -3.77 -4.09 -4.23
C ILE A 118 -3.25 -4.83 -5.45
N THR A 119 -4.07 -5.69 -6.01
CA THR A 119 -3.77 -6.41 -7.26
C THR A 119 -4.60 -5.82 -8.39
N THR A 120 -3.94 -5.40 -9.45
CA THR A 120 -4.57 -4.81 -10.65
C THR A 120 -4.33 -5.71 -11.85
N LYS A 121 -5.41 -6.11 -12.51
CA LYS A 121 -5.39 -6.91 -13.74
C LYS A 121 -5.75 -6.04 -14.93
N THR A 122 -4.92 -6.10 -15.94
CA THR A 122 -5.11 -5.46 -17.24
C THR A 122 -4.94 -6.50 -18.34
N ASP A 123 -5.27 -6.15 -19.58
CA ASP A 123 -5.01 -7.00 -20.76
C ASP A 123 -3.51 -7.28 -20.97
N GLN A 124 -2.64 -6.46 -20.39
CA GLN A 124 -1.18 -6.59 -20.48
C GLN A 124 -0.54 -7.38 -19.33
N GLY A 125 -1.34 -7.84 -18.37
CA GLY A 125 -0.88 -8.62 -17.23
C GLY A 125 -1.37 -8.13 -15.89
N GLU A 126 -0.81 -8.71 -14.85
CA GLU A 126 -1.17 -8.42 -13.46
C GLU A 126 -0.05 -7.61 -12.78
N GLN A 127 -0.42 -6.61 -12.01
CA GLN A 127 0.46 -5.84 -11.16
C GLN A 127 -0.05 -5.89 -9.71
N THR A 128 0.85 -6.15 -8.80
CA THR A 128 0.57 -6.10 -7.35
C THR A 128 1.26 -4.91 -6.71
N GLN A 129 0.57 -4.21 -5.84
CA GLN A 129 1.10 -3.15 -4.99
C GLN A 129 0.88 -3.53 -3.53
N THR A 130 1.92 -3.45 -2.73
CA THR A 130 1.84 -3.64 -1.28
C THR A 130 2.12 -2.31 -0.60
N TRP A 131 1.14 -1.82 0.15
CA TRP A 131 1.22 -0.55 0.87
C TRP A 131 1.50 -0.83 2.35
N SER A 132 2.47 -0.15 2.89
CA SER A 132 2.82 -0.23 4.32
C SER A 132 3.11 1.17 4.87
N LEU A 133 2.74 1.39 6.13
CA LEU A 133 2.95 2.66 6.82
C LEU A 133 3.78 2.40 8.07
N ALA A 134 4.92 3.05 8.16
CA ALA A 134 5.81 2.99 9.32
C ALA A 134 6.42 4.36 9.59
N ASN A 135 6.37 4.83 10.84
CA ASN A 135 6.97 6.10 11.27
C ASN A 135 6.55 7.33 10.41
N GLY A 136 5.29 7.33 9.93
CA GLY A 136 4.79 8.41 9.08
C GLY A 136 5.27 8.36 7.62
N VAL A 137 5.98 7.30 7.24
CA VAL A 137 6.42 7.05 5.85
C VAL A 137 5.54 5.97 5.24
N LEU A 138 4.91 6.29 4.11
CA LEU A 138 4.18 5.34 3.31
C LEU A 138 5.11 4.72 2.28
N THR A 139 5.24 3.40 2.31
CA THR A 139 6.01 2.63 1.34
C THR A 139 5.06 1.86 0.42
N ILE A 140 5.27 1.97 -0.87
CA ILE A 140 4.53 1.23 -1.90
C ILE A 140 5.51 0.38 -2.71
N ASP A 141 5.46 -0.92 -2.48
CA ASP A 141 6.17 -1.91 -3.28
C ASP A 141 5.29 -2.34 -4.44
N ARG A 142 5.81 -2.27 -5.64
CA ARG A 142 5.13 -2.70 -6.87
C ARG A 142 5.86 -3.87 -7.48
N THR A 143 5.09 -4.87 -7.91
CA THR A 143 5.59 -6.03 -8.65
C THR A 143 4.71 -6.23 -9.88
N GLY A 144 5.29 -6.43 -11.03
CA GLY A 144 4.56 -6.63 -12.30
C GLY A 144 5.50 -6.73 -13.48
N GLY A 145 4.98 -6.68 -14.69
CA GLY A 145 5.72 -6.95 -15.94
C GLY A 145 6.96 -6.09 -16.23
N ARG A 146 7.21 -5.03 -15.45
CA ARG A 146 8.40 -4.17 -15.54
C ARG A 146 9.43 -4.43 -14.43
N GLY A 147 9.21 -5.48 -13.63
CA GLY A 147 10.02 -5.80 -12.48
C GLY A 147 9.55 -5.10 -11.18
N PRO A 148 10.19 -5.43 -10.06
CA PRO A 148 9.87 -4.85 -8.77
C PRO A 148 10.34 -3.39 -8.67
N SER A 149 9.56 -2.56 -8.00
CA SER A 149 9.93 -1.18 -7.67
C SER A 149 9.35 -0.77 -6.33
N THR A 150 10.11 -0.02 -5.55
CA THR A 150 9.68 0.54 -4.27
C THR A 150 9.67 2.05 -4.37
N THR A 151 8.60 2.67 -3.88
CA THR A 151 8.50 4.13 -3.78
C THR A 151 8.08 4.48 -2.36
N THR A 152 8.78 5.41 -1.76
CA THR A 152 8.46 5.96 -0.44
C THR A 152 7.83 7.34 -0.56
N TYR A 153 6.91 7.62 0.35
CA TYR A 153 6.18 8.89 0.38
C TYR A 153 6.18 9.44 1.80
N LYS A 154 6.33 10.74 1.91
CA LYS A 154 6.15 11.49 3.17
C LYS A 154 4.84 12.26 3.14
N LYS A 155 4.21 12.39 4.29
CA LYS A 155 3.01 13.21 4.42
C LYS A 155 3.36 14.66 4.12
N SER A 156 2.63 15.25 3.18
CA SER A 156 2.72 16.68 2.89
C SER A 156 1.82 17.44 3.87
N THR A 157 2.37 18.40 4.55
CA THR A 157 1.63 19.35 5.42
C THR A 157 1.04 20.47 4.59
#